data_63f85b0c6e859b09ca06151cbd8091c8
#
_entry.id   63f85b0c6e859b09ca06151cbd8091c8
#
_cell.length_a   1.000
_cell.length_b   1.000
_cell.length_c   1.000
_cell.angle_alpha   90.00
_cell.angle_beta   90.00
_cell.angle_gamma   90.00
#
_symmetry.space_group_name_H-M   'P 1'
#
loop_
_entity.id
_entity.type
_entity.pdbx_description
1 polymer ?
#
loop_
_entity_poly.entity_id
_entity_poly.type
_entity_poly.pdbx_seq_one_letter_code
_entity_poly.pdbx_strand_id
1 'polypeptide(L)'
;MITQTSISYYGLNNVEHAEADFKEMKSHGVTQVILAVTEFDFDFWRPNIPAFVDKAHELGLRVLIDPWGNGKYFGGEQVSKFLQDNVENRQVSALTGEKLPYACFNTNSYRDYFKNFCTTLAREAKPDGCFWD
;
A
#
# COMPACT_ATOMS: atom_id res chain seq x y z
N MET A 1 -9.70 16.96 -23.53
CA MET A 1 -8.65 16.87 -22.48
C MET A 1 -9.11 15.73 -21.55
N ILE A 2 -8.34 14.65 -21.45
CA ILE A 2 -8.67 13.55 -20.52
C ILE A 2 -8.18 13.99 -19.16
N THR A 3 -9.10 14.27 -18.24
CA THR A 3 -8.75 14.60 -16.87
C THR A 3 -8.74 13.28 -16.08
N GLN A 4 -7.59 12.88 -15.57
CA GLN A 4 -7.51 11.78 -14.61
C GLN A 4 -7.75 12.35 -13.21
N THR A 5 -8.69 11.76 -12.48
CA THR A 5 -8.95 12.07 -11.09
C THR A 5 -8.72 10.81 -10.27
N SER A 6 -7.80 10.91 -9.30
CA SER A 6 -7.43 9.78 -8.44
C SER A 6 -7.82 10.06 -7.00
N ILE A 7 -8.28 9.04 -6.30
CA ILE A 7 -8.57 9.07 -4.86
C ILE A 7 -7.83 7.92 -4.18
N SER A 8 -7.20 8.21 -3.04
CA SER A 8 -6.62 7.17 -2.18
C SER A 8 -7.72 6.50 -1.35
N TYR A 9 -7.66 5.19 -1.26
CA TYR A 9 -8.60 4.36 -0.52
C TYR A 9 -7.87 3.56 0.56
N TYR A 10 -8.37 3.65 1.78
CA TYR A 10 -7.80 3.03 2.97
C TYR A 10 -8.78 2.05 3.60
N GLY A 11 -8.27 1.05 4.32
CA GLY A 11 -9.10 0.10 5.07
C GLY A 11 -9.59 -1.06 4.21
N LEU A 12 -8.67 -1.95 3.83
CA LEU A 12 -8.92 -3.08 2.92
C LEU A 12 -9.51 -4.32 3.63
N ASN A 13 -10.18 -4.15 4.75
CA ASN A 13 -10.71 -5.24 5.54
C ASN A 13 -12.16 -5.64 5.18
N ASN A 14 -12.92 -4.77 4.50
CA ASN A 14 -14.30 -5.05 4.14
C ASN A 14 -14.58 -4.77 2.65
N VAL A 15 -14.57 -5.84 1.85
CA VAL A 15 -14.79 -5.77 0.40
C VAL A 15 -16.22 -5.32 0.03
N GLU A 16 -17.21 -5.60 0.88
CA GLU A 16 -18.62 -5.26 0.60
C GLU A 16 -18.84 -3.75 0.55
N HIS A 17 -18.11 -2.97 1.36
CA HIS A 17 -18.18 -1.51 1.32
C HIS A 17 -17.55 -0.93 0.06
N ALA A 18 -16.51 -1.57 -0.47
CA ALA A 18 -15.77 -1.07 -1.64
C ALA A 18 -16.66 -0.83 -2.86
N GLU A 19 -17.63 -1.70 -3.11
CA GLU A 19 -18.51 -1.55 -4.27
C GLU A 19 -19.37 -0.28 -4.19
N ALA A 20 -19.90 0.03 -3.00
CA ALA A 20 -20.70 1.24 -2.80
C ALA A 20 -19.81 2.48 -2.94
N ASP A 21 -18.64 2.48 -2.29
CA ASP A 21 -17.70 3.59 -2.30
C ASP A 21 -17.17 3.86 -3.72
N PHE A 22 -16.81 2.83 -4.47
CA PHE A 22 -16.30 2.97 -5.84
C PHE A 22 -17.39 3.45 -6.82
N LYS A 23 -18.64 3.04 -6.62
CA LYS A 23 -19.78 3.59 -7.39
C LYS A 23 -19.97 5.09 -7.13
N GLU A 24 -19.88 5.48 -5.86
CA GLU A 24 -19.96 6.89 -5.48
C GLU A 24 -18.81 7.69 -6.07
N MET A 25 -17.56 7.24 -5.90
CA MET A 25 -16.38 7.87 -6.49
C MET A 25 -16.53 8.05 -8.00
N LYS A 26 -16.97 7.00 -8.70
CA LYS A 26 -17.21 7.07 -10.14
C LYS A 26 -18.28 8.08 -10.53
N SER A 27 -19.36 8.19 -9.75
CA SER A 27 -20.44 9.18 -9.98
C SER A 27 -19.92 10.63 -9.88
N HIS A 28 -18.85 10.85 -9.12
CA HIS A 28 -18.15 12.14 -8.98
C HIS A 28 -17.00 12.33 -9.96
N GLY A 29 -16.86 11.47 -10.98
CA GLY A 29 -15.88 11.62 -12.04
C GLY A 29 -14.48 11.07 -11.70
N VAL A 30 -14.35 10.27 -10.65
CA VAL A 30 -13.10 9.54 -10.36
C VAL A 30 -12.85 8.51 -11.44
N THR A 31 -11.62 8.43 -11.91
CA THR A 31 -11.19 7.50 -12.96
C THR A 31 -10.16 6.48 -12.47
N GLN A 32 -9.60 6.72 -11.29
CA GLN A 32 -8.54 5.90 -10.73
C GLN A 32 -8.63 5.86 -9.21
N VAL A 33 -8.40 4.69 -8.63
CA VAL A 33 -8.30 4.48 -7.18
C VAL A 33 -6.86 4.09 -6.85
N ILE A 34 -6.33 4.66 -5.78
CA ILE A 34 -5.03 4.29 -5.22
C ILE A 34 -5.31 3.51 -3.94
N LEU A 35 -5.12 2.21 -3.96
CA LEU A 35 -5.30 1.36 -2.78
C LEU A 35 -4.06 1.46 -1.88
N ALA A 36 -4.21 2.06 -0.72
CA ALA A 36 -3.18 2.13 0.30
C ALA A 36 -3.09 0.76 1.02
N VAL A 37 -2.04 0.01 0.75
CA VAL A 37 -1.82 -1.33 1.29
C VAL A 37 -0.72 -1.27 2.32
N THR A 38 -1.09 -1.41 3.60
CA THR A 38 -0.14 -1.46 4.71
C THR A 38 0.47 -2.87 4.88
N GLU A 39 1.50 -2.98 5.71
CA GLU A 39 2.03 -4.29 6.11
C GLU A 39 0.98 -5.15 6.84
N PHE A 40 0.05 -4.53 7.58
CA PHE A 40 -1.06 -5.22 8.23
C PHE A 40 -2.09 -5.72 7.22
N ASP A 41 -2.43 -4.93 6.22
CA ASP A 41 -3.33 -5.39 5.16
C ASP A 41 -2.72 -6.58 4.42
N PHE A 42 -1.42 -6.54 4.16
CA PHE A 42 -0.69 -7.63 3.52
C PHE A 42 -0.67 -8.90 4.38
N ASP A 43 -0.46 -8.79 5.68
CA ASP A 43 -0.36 -9.94 6.57
C ASP A 43 -1.73 -10.54 6.92
N PHE A 44 -2.75 -9.71 7.14
CA PHE A 44 -4.04 -10.15 7.67
C PHE A 44 -5.18 -10.12 6.65
N TRP A 45 -5.13 -9.20 5.66
CA TRP A 45 -6.22 -8.96 4.73
C TRP A 45 -5.81 -9.17 3.26
N ARG A 46 -4.64 -9.75 3.01
CA ARG A 46 -4.13 -9.99 1.66
C ARG A 46 -5.14 -10.66 0.70
N PRO A 47 -5.95 -11.66 1.12
CA PRO A 47 -6.94 -12.26 0.24
C PRO A 47 -8.02 -11.29 -0.25
N ASN A 48 -8.25 -10.18 0.47
CA ASN A 48 -9.23 -9.18 0.07
C ASN A 48 -8.69 -8.27 -1.05
N ILE A 49 -7.38 -8.04 -1.12
CA ILE A 49 -6.78 -7.05 -2.03
C ILE A 49 -7.15 -7.32 -3.50
N PRO A 50 -7.05 -8.56 -4.02
CA PRO A 50 -7.54 -8.86 -5.37
C PRO A 50 -9.02 -8.50 -5.57
N ALA A 51 -9.87 -8.78 -4.58
CA ALA A 51 -11.29 -8.48 -4.68
C ALA A 51 -11.57 -6.97 -4.75
N PHE A 52 -10.81 -6.13 -4.04
CA PHE A 52 -10.89 -4.67 -4.21
C PHE A 52 -10.49 -4.23 -5.62
N VAL A 53 -9.42 -4.81 -6.17
CA VAL A 53 -8.98 -4.50 -7.53
C VAL A 53 -10.04 -4.92 -8.54
N ASP A 54 -10.58 -6.14 -8.42
CA ASP A 54 -11.61 -6.65 -9.31
C ASP A 54 -12.87 -5.78 -9.28
N LYS A 55 -13.33 -5.38 -8.08
CA LYS A 55 -14.49 -4.48 -7.93
C LYS A 55 -14.28 -3.12 -8.59
N ALA A 56 -13.09 -2.55 -8.46
CA ALA A 56 -12.76 -1.30 -9.14
C ALA A 56 -12.74 -1.47 -10.67
N HIS A 57 -12.14 -2.55 -11.17
CA HIS A 57 -12.09 -2.87 -12.60
C HIS A 57 -13.48 -3.13 -13.19
N GLU A 58 -14.37 -3.85 -12.48
CA GLU A 58 -15.78 -4.06 -12.89
C GLU A 58 -16.51 -2.73 -13.13
N LEU A 59 -16.14 -1.69 -12.38
CA LEU A 59 -16.69 -0.35 -12.53
C LEU A 59 -15.90 0.51 -13.54
N GLY A 60 -14.86 -0.02 -14.19
CA GLY A 60 -14.03 0.69 -15.15
C GLY A 60 -13.12 1.75 -14.50
N LEU A 61 -12.77 1.59 -13.23
CA LEU A 61 -11.77 2.39 -12.54
C LEU A 61 -10.39 1.74 -12.73
N ARG A 62 -9.36 2.55 -12.93
CA ARG A 62 -7.97 2.08 -12.85
C ARG A 62 -7.57 1.92 -11.39
N VAL A 63 -6.64 1.01 -11.12
CA VAL A 63 -6.16 0.75 -9.76
C VAL A 63 -4.65 0.85 -9.70
N LEU A 64 -4.15 1.70 -8.82
CA LEU A 64 -2.76 1.70 -8.39
C LEU A 64 -2.68 1.14 -6.97
N ILE A 65 -1.61 0.43 -6.67
CA ILE A 65 -1.29 0.04 -5.29
C ILE A 65 -0.21 0.97 -4.76
N ASP A 66 -0.46 1.51 -3.57
CA ASP A 66 0.49 2.25 -2.77
C ASP A 66 0.93 1.36 -1.60
N PRO A 67 2.22 0.97 -1.51
CA PRO A 67 2.78 0.29 -0.35
C PRO A 67 2.86 1.22 0.87
N TRP A 68 1.71 1.64 1.36
CA TRP A 68 1.52 2.68 2.35
C TRP A 68 2.20 2.34 3.69
N GLY A 69 2.97 3.29 4.19
CA GLY A 69 3.62 3.19 5.51
C GLY A 69 4.65 2.07 5.63
N ASN A 70 4.97 1.36 4.54
CA ASN A 70 5.90 0.23 4.57
C ASN A 70 7.29 0.69 5.00
N GLY A 71 7.80 0.05 6.06
CA GLY A 71 9.10 0.41 6.63
C GLY A 71 9.13 1.75 7.37
N LYS A 72 7.99 2.31 7.72
CA LYS A 72 7.87 3.53 8.55
C LYS A 72 7.36 3.19 9.96
N TYR A 73 7.84 3.90 10.96
CA TYR A 73 7.48 3.68 12.36
C TYR A 73 6.58 4.80 12.93
N PHE A 74 6.51 5.94 12.25
CA PHE A 74 5.69 7.10 12.60
C PHE A 74 5.10 7.75 11.34
N GLY A 75 4.05 8.53 11.53
CA GLY A 75 3.47 9.35 10.47
C GLY A 75 1.95 9.24 10.37
N GLY A 76 1.28 8.75 11.41
CA GLY A 76 -0.17 8.54 11.39
C GLY A 76 -0.60 7.23 10.73
N GLU A 77 0.35 6.48 10.19
CA GLU A 77 0.16 5.15 9.64
C GLU A 77 0.32 4.08 10.71
N GLN A 78 -0.01 2.87 10.34
CA GLN A 78 0.31 1.71 11.17
C GLN A 78 1.83 1.52 11.26
N VAL A 79 2.29 1.20 12.45
CA VAL A 79 3.71 0.94 12.70
C VAL A 79 4.18 -0.26 11.88
N SER A 80 5.31 -0.11 11.18
CA SER A 80 5.90 -1.21 10.43
C SER A 80 6.17 -2.42 11.31
N LYS A 81 5.48 -3.51 11.04
CA LYS A 81 5.68 -4.80 11.71
C LYS A 81 7.07 -5.35 11.42
N PHE A 82 7.54 -5.22 10.17
CA PHE A 82 8.89 -5.62 9.82
C PHE A 82 9.95 -4.94 10.69
N LEU A 83 9.83 -3.63 10.92
CA LEU A 83 10.78 -2.90 11.74
C LEU A 83 10.64 -3.14 13.26
N GLN A 84 9.50 -3.63 13.71
CA GLN A 84 9.34 -4.09 15.09
C GLN A 84 10.14 -5.38 15.33
N ASP A 85 10.04 -6.31 14.38
CA ASP A 85 10.69 -7.62 14.47
C ASP A 85 12.19 -7.56 14.08
N ASN A 86 12.60 -6.54 13.32
CA ASN A 86 13.94 -6.41 12.73
C ASN A 86 14.54 -5.03 12.99
N VAL A 87 14.78 -4.70 14.25
CA VAL A 87 15.25 -3.37 14.69
C VAL A 87 16.59 -2.96 14.07
N GLU A 88 17.44 -3.94 13.73
CA GLU A 88 18.74 -3.74 13.07
C GLU A 88 18.61 -3.17 11.66
N ASN A 89 17.45 -3.33 11.02
CA ASN A 89 17.18 -2.80 9.67
C ASN A 89 16.75 -1.32 9.65
N ARG A 90 16.74 -0.66 10.80
CA ARG A 90 16.46 0.77 10.85
C ARG A 90 17.62 1.60 10.35
N GLN A 91 17.32 2.75 9.78
CA GLN A 91 18.30 3.78 9.48
C GLN A 91 19.00 4.23 10.77
N VAL A 92 20.26 4.64 10.62
CA VAL A 92 21.06 5.18 11.71
C VAL A 92 21.44 6.62 11.35
N SER A 93 21.20 7.54 12.28
CA SER A 93 21.64 8.92 12.14
C SER A 93 23.16 9.00 12.06
N ALA A 94 23.68 9.61 11.01
CA ALA A 94 25.10 9.86 10.89
C ALA A 94 25.64 10.86 11.93
N LEU A 95 24.76 11.69 12.50
CA LEU A 95 25.13 12.72 13.47
C LEU A 95 25.13 12.19 14.90
N THR A 96 24.13 11.38 15.26
CA THR A 96 23.92 10.95 16.66
C THR A 96 24.21 9.47 16.89
N GLY A 97 24.29 8.66 15.83
CA GLY A 97 24.39 7.20 15.93
C GLY A 97 23.08 6.52 16.37
N GLU A 98 21.99 7.27 16.54
CA GLU A 98 20.71 6.72 16.96
C GLU A 98 19.95 6.07 15.83
N LYS A 99 19.16 5.04 16.15
CA LYS A 99 18.26 4.39 15.20
C LYS A 99 17.05 5.26 14.92
N LEU A 100 16.82 5.54 13.65
CA LEU A 100 15.68 6.32 13.18
C LEU A 100 14.44 5.42 12.95
N PRO A 101 13.23 5.99 12.91
CA PRO A 101 11.99 5.23 12.75
C PRO A 101 11.70 4.83 11.29
N TYR A 102 12.71 4.60 10.50
CA TYR A 102 12.61 4.27 9.07
C TYR A 102 13.49 3.09 8.71
N ALA A 103 13.01 2.28 7.75
CA ALA A 103 13.79 1.18 7.21
C ALA A 103 14.98 1.69 6.40
N CYS A 104 16.08 0.97 6.50
CA CYS A 104 17.27 1.23 5.69
C CYS A 104 17.24 0.39 4.42
N PHE A 105 17.06 1.01 3.26
CA PHE A 105 17.10 0.33 1.96
C PHE A 105 18.48 -0.25 1.61
N ASN A 106 19.52 0.05 2.38
CA ASN A 106 20.85 -0.57 2.20
C ASN A 106 20.97 -1.92 2.89
N THR A 107 19.99 -2.33 3.71
CA THR A 107 19.96 -3.67 4.29
C THR A 107 19.31 -4.66 3.32
N ASN A 108 19.94 -5.83 3.13
CA ASN A 108 19.43 -6.85 2.21
C ASN A 108 18.07 -7.39 2.69
N SER A 109 17.94 -7.66 3.98
CA SER A 109 16.71 -8.21 4.56
C SER A 109 15.49 -7.32 4.31
N TYR A 110 15.62 -6.00 4.48
CA TYR A 110 14.49 -5.10 4.16
C TYR A 110 14.21 -5.03 2.65
N ARG A 111 15.25 -4.97 1.81
CA ARG A 111 15.04 -4.97 0.35
C ARG A 111 14.35 -6.24 -0.13
N ASP A 112 14.75 -7.39 0.39
CA ASP A 112 14.14 -8.67 0.01
C ASP A 112 12.70 -8.78 0.49
N TYR A 113 12.43 -8.33 1.72
CA TYR A 113 11.07 -8.21 2.24
C TYR A 113 10.20 -7.30 1.36
N PHE A 114 10.65 -6.08 1.09
CA PHE A 114 9.89 -5.10 0.31
C PHE A 114 9.68 -5.54 -1.14
N LYS A 115 10.70 -6.13 -1.75
CA LYS A 115 10.59 -6.74 -3.08
C LYS A 115 9.56 -7.86 -3.10
N ASN A 116 9.57 -8.74 -2.10
CA ASN A 116 8.57 -9.80 -1.97
C ASN A 116 7.16 -9.24 -1.80
N PHE A 117 7.00 -8.22 -0.95
CA PHE A 117 5.74 -7.52 -0.76
C PHE A 117 5.17 -6.99 -2.09
N CYS A 118 5.95 -6.19 -2.82
CA CYS A 118 5.52 -5.60 -4.09
C CYS A 118 5.25 -6.67 -5.17
N THR A 119 6.12 -7.67 -5.30
CA THR A 119 5.96 -8.70 -6.34
C THR A 119 4.78 -9.61 -6.05
N THR A 120 4.48 -9.88 -4.79
CA THR A 120 3.32 -10.67 -4.38
C THR A 120 2.03 -9.92 -4.71
N LEU A 121 1.93 -8.64 -4.34
CA LEU A 121 0.77 -7.82 -4.66
C LEU A 121 0.56 -7.69 -6.18
N ALA A 122 1.61 -7.43 -6.94
CA ALA A 122 1.52 -7.33 -8.40
C ALA A 122 1.01 -8.63 -9.04
N ARG A 123 1.47 -9.77 -8.55
CA ARG A 123 1.08 -11.08 -9.07
C ARG A 123 -0.35 -11.47 -8.69
N GLU A 124 -0.73 -11.25 -7.44
CA GLU A 124 -2.00 -11.72 -6.90
C GLU A 124 -3.16 -10.78 -7.23
N ALA A 125 -2.96 -9.47 -7.08
CA ALA A 125 -4.01 -8.48 -7.28
C ALA A 125 -4.07 -7.90 -8.70
N LYS A 126 -2.98 -7.97 -9.47
CA LYS A 126 -2.90 -7.49 -10.85
C LYS A 126 -3.39 -6.04 -11.03
N PRO A 127 -2.89 -5.08 -10.25
CA PRO A 127 -3.24 -3.68 -10.41
C PRO A 127 -2.70 -3.12 -11.72
N ASP A 128 -3.19 -1.95 -12.13
CA ASP A 128 -2.69 -1.25 -13.32
C ASP A 128 -1.31 -0.60 -13.12
N GLY A 129 -0.86 -0.50 -11.89
CA GLY A 129 0.45 0.05 -11.57
C GLY A 129 0.67 0.22 -10.07
N CYS A 130 1.79 0.88 -9.74
CA CYS A 130 2.12 1.26 -8.37
C CYS A 130 2.19 2.78 -8.25
N PHE A 131 1.79 3.27 -7.10
CA PHE A 131 2.02 4.62 -6.64
C PHE A 131 3.11 4.57 -5.55
N TRP A 132 4.01 5.52 -5.56
CA TRP A 132 5.10 5.64 -4.59
C TRP A 132 5.10 7.04 -3.99
N ASP A 133 4.97 7.13 -2.71
CA ASP A 133 5.14 8.37 -1.97
C ASP A 133 6.24 8.29 -0.89
#